data_b22afb556aee31bbed9782e742b87a44
#
_entry.id   b22afb556aee31bbed9782e742b87a44
#
_cell.length_a   1.000
_cell.length_b   1.000
_cell.length_c   1.000
_cell.angle_alpha   90.00
_cell.angle_beta   90.00
_cell.angle_gamma   90.00
#
_symmetry.space_group_name_H-M   'P 1'
#
loop_
_entity.id
_entity.type
_entity.pdbx_description
1 polymer ?
#
loop_
_entity_poly.entity_id
_entity_poly.type
_entity_poly.pdbx_seq_one_letter_code
_entity_poly.pdbx_strand_id
1 'polypeptide(L)'
;MVLAMRTGKNNLNWQSQCLGFTYIGLMIMVAISGIALAGVGIVWHQDVQREREKELLFIGNAYRQAIGSYYEGSPSGTKQYPRKLSDLILDSRFPNIKHHLRKLYSDPVTREGEWGLVLEQDKIIGIYSKSSLKPIKRKEFPLQYGDFNGAKEYSDWKFIYTPGSL
;
A
#
# COMPACT_ATOMS: atom_id res chain seq x y z
N MET A 1 -67.08 -67.12 -33.15
CA MET A 1 -65.81 -67.39 -32.47
C MET A 1 -64.83 -66.29 -32.88
N VAL A 2 -64.69 -65.31 -32.11
CA VAL A 2 -63.89 -64.09 -32.38
C VAL A 2 -62.78 -64.01 -31.36
N LEU A 3 -61.53 -64.14 -31.77
CA LEU A 3 -60.33 -64.04 -30.93
C LEU A 3 -59.95 -62.57 -30.87
N ALA A 4 -59.95 -62.00 -29.64
CA ALA A 4 -59.47 -60.67 -29.36
C ALA A 4 -57.93 -60.71 -29.21
N MET A 5 -57.23 -59.99 -30.14
CA MET A 5 -55.81 -59.70 -29.97
C MET A 5 -55.56 -58.61 -28.92
N ARG A 6 -54.84 -58.93 -27.88
CA ARG A 6 -54.43 -58.05 -26.81
C ARG A 6 -53.09 -57.41 -27.24
N THR A 7 -53.12 -56.10 -27.59
CA THR A 7 -51.96 -55.30 -27.91
C THR A 7 -51.28 -54.86 -26.61
N GLY A 8 -50.11 -55.42 -26.29
CA GLY A 8 -49.28 -54.98 -25.19
C GLY A 8 -48.57 -53.68 -25.55
N LYS A 9 -48.89 -52.58 -24.84
CA LYS A 9 -48.11 -51.32 -24.87
C LYS A 9 -46.89 -51.50 -23.97
N ASN A 10 -45.71 -51.65 -24.54
CA ASN A 10 -44.46 -51.52 -23.86
C ASN A 10 -44.17 -50.03 -23.63
N ASN A 11 -44.47 -49.53 -22.46
CA ASN A 11 -43.96 -48.22 -21.98
C ASN A 11 -42.50 -48.39 -21.61
N LEU A 12 -41.61 -48.04 -22.53
CA LEU A 12 -40.20 -47.86 -22.23
C LEU A 12 -40.05 -46.57 -21.37
N ASN A 13 -39.90 -46.79 -20.06
CA ASN A 13 -39.52 -45.73 -19.13
C ASN A 13 -38.10 -45.23 -19.46
N TRP A 14 -38.02 -44.12 -20.16
CA TRP A 14 -36.81 -43.35 -20.37
C TRP A 14 -36.65 -42.32 -19.25
N GLN A 15 -36.76 -42.73 -18.00
CA GLN A 15 -36.45 -41.87 -16.85
C GLN A 15 -35.26 -42.42 -16.10
N SER A 16 -34.26 -41.62 -15.96
CA SER A 16 -33.19 -41.68 -14.94
C SER A 16 -31.77 -41.97 -15.42
N GLN A 17 -31.25 -41.27 -16.43
CA GLN A 17 -29.78 -41.25 -16.62
C GLN A 17 -29.15 -39.87 -16.69
N CYS A 18 -29.87 -38.79 -16.33
CA CYS A 18 -29.30 -37.42 -16.34
C CYS A 18 -28.82 -36.90 -14.97
N LEU A 19 -29.04 -37.64 -13.89
CA LEU A 19 -28.73 -37.15 -12.52
C LEU A 19 -27.24 -37.17 -12.16
N GLY A 20 -26.43 -38.04 -12.77
CA GLY A 20 -24.99 -38.10 -12.50
C GLY A 20 -24.19 -37.01 -13.20
N PHE A 21 -24.61 -36.59 -14.38
CA PHE A 21 -23.90 -35.58 -15.19
C PHE A 21 -24.03 -34.17 -14.60
N THR A 22 -25.20 -33.85 -14.03
CA THR A 22 -25.47 -32.55 -13.40
C THR A 22 -24.65 -32.37 -12.09
N TYR A 23 -24.44 -33.43 -11.30
CA TYR A 23 -23.65 -33.38 -10.09
C TYR A 23 -22.15 -33.13 -10.39
N ILE A 24 -21.61 -33.86 -11.38
CA ILE A 24 -20.22 -33.65 -11.80
C ILE A 24 -20.04 -32.27 -12.40
N GLY A 25 -20.99 -31.79 -13.20
CA GLY A 25 -21.00 -30.43 -13.74
C GLY A 25 -21.02 -29.35 -12.66
N LEU A 26 -21.83 -29.55 -11.62
CA LEU A 26 -21.87 -28.66 -10.46
C LEU A 26 -20.55 -28.64 -9.68
N MET A 27 -19.95 -29.80 -9.44
CA MET A 27 -18.65 -29.92 -8.78
C MET A 27 -17.53 -29.21 -9.56
N ILE A 28 -17.51 -29.38 -10.87
CA ILE A 28 -16.54 -28.68 -11.75
C ILE A 28 -16.77 -27.18 -11.70
N MET A 29 -18.01 -26.72 -11.74
CA MET A 29 -18.35 -25.30 -11.68
C MET A 29 -17.91 -24.67 -10.36
N VAL A 30 -18.13 -25.34 -9.23
CA VAL A 30 -17.69 -24.91 -7.91
C VAL A 30 -16.16 -24.86 -7.82
N ALA A 31 -15.47 -25.90 -8.36
CA ALA A 31 -14.00 -25.94 -8.38
C ALA A 31 -13.42 -24.78 -9.20
N ILE A 32 -13.94 -24.51 -10.39
CA ILE A 32 -13.50 -23.39 -11.24
C ILE A 32 -13.77 -22.05 -10.56
N SER A 33 -14.95 -21.89 -9.94
CA SER A 33 -15.29 -20.67 -9.18
C SER A 33 -14.34 -20.44 -8.01
N GLY A 34 -13.93 -21.49 -7.30
CA GLY A 34 -12.96 -21.41 -6.21
C GLY A 34 -11.57 -20.94 -6.68
N ILE A 35 -11.11 -21.47 -7.81
CA ILE A 35 -9.82 -21.05 -8.42
C ILE A 35 -9.88 -19.59 -8.87
N ALA A 36 -10.99 -19.17 -9.51
CA ALA A 36 -11.18 -17.81 -9.96
C ALA A 36 -11.17 -16.80 -8.79
N LEU A 37 -11.86 -17.13 -7.69
CA LEU A 37 -11.89 -16.29 -6.49
C LEU A 37 -10.52 -16.17 -5.81
N ALA A 38 -9.72 -17.24 -5.79
CA ALA A 38 -8.37 -17.20 -5.23
C ALA A 38 -7.46 -16.24 -6.00
N GLY A 39 -7.58 -16.18 -7.35
CA GLY A 39 -6.81 -15.27 -8.20
C GLY A 39 -7.11 -13.79 -7.93
N VAL A 40 -8.36 -13.44 -7.68
CA VAL A 40 -8.79 -12.05 -7.42
C VAL A 40 -8.13 -11.48 -6.15
N GLY A 41 -7.99 -12.29 -5.09
CA GLY A 41 -7.40 -11.85 -3.83
C GLY A 41 -5.93 -11.42 -3.95
N ILE A 42 -5.15 -12.07 -4.80
CA ILE A 42 -3.73 -11.76 -5.01
C ILE A 42 -3.57 -10.40 -5.71
N VAL A 43 -4.36 -10.15 -6.75
CA VAL A 43 -4.29 -8.89 -7.52
C VAL A 43 -4.68 -7.70 -6.63
N TRP A 44 -5.74 -7.83 -5.84
CA TRP A 44 -6.18 -6.75 -4.95
C TRP A 44 -5.13 -6.40 -3.90
N HIS A 45 -4.46 -7.40 -3.33
CA HIS A 45 -3.42 -7.14 -2.32
C HIS A 45 -2.26 -6.33 -2.89
N GLN A 46 -1.86 -6.59 -4.13
CA GLN A 46 -0.80 -5.83 -4.82
C GLN A 46 -1.23 -4.39 -5.12
N ASP A 47 -2.48 -4.16 -5.52
CA ASP A 47 -2.97 -2.82 -5.81
C ASP A 47 -3.04 -1.96 -4.55
N VAL A 48 -3.54 -2.51 -3.44
CA VAL A 48 -3.54 -1.81 -2.15
C VAL A 48 -2.12 -1.47 -1.69
N GLN A 49 -1.16 -2.38 -1.88
CA GLN A 49 0.23 -2.10 -1.53
C GLN A 49 0.82 -0.98 -2.40
N ARG A 50 0.52 -0.95 -3.71
CA ARG A 50 0.96 0.12 -4.61
C ARG A 50 0.42 1.49 -4.22
N GLU A 51 -0.85 1.56 -3.82
CA GLU A 51 -1.44 2.82 -3.36
C GLU A 51 -0.78 3.32 -2.07
N ARG A 52 -0.56 2.44 -1.09
CA ARG A 52 0.18 2.77 0.14
C ARG A 52 1.61 3.22 -0.15
N GLU A 53 2.26 2.62 -1.13
CA GLU A 53 3.61 3.00 -1.56
C GLU A 53 3.65 4.41 -2.18
N LYS A 54 2.68 4.74 -3.03
CA LYS A 54 2.53 6.10 -3.58
C LYS A 54 2.28 7.13 -2.47
N GLU A 55 1.41 6.79 -1.53
CA GLU A 55 1.12 7.63 -0.37
C GLU A 55 2.35 7.81 0.52
N LEU A 56 3.14 6.75 0.74
CA LEU A 56 4.40 6.80 1.47
C LEU A 56 5.40 7.78 0.82
N LEU A 57 5.56 7.70 -0.50
CA LEU A 57 6.45 8.60 -1.24
C LEU A 57 5.96 10.05 -1.17
N PHE A 58 4.65 10.27 -1.28
CA PHE A 58 4.07 11.60 -1.18
C PHE A 58 4.26 12.22 0.21
N ILE A 59 3.92 11.47 1.26
CA ILE A 59 4.04 11.92 2.65
C ILE A 59 5.52 12.11 3.03
N GLY A 60 6.38 11.15 2.67
CA GLY A 60 7.81 11.24 2.94
C GLY A 60 8.44 12.47 2.31
N ASN A 61 8.06 12.79 1.06
CA ASN A 61 8.52 14.01 0.39
C ASN A 61 7.96 15.28 1.07
N ALA A 62 6.71 15.26 1.52
CA ALA A 62 6.12 16.38 2.26
C ALA A 62 6.89 16.67 3.56
N TYR A 63 7.27 15.63 4.31
CA TYR A 63 8.12 15.78 5.50
C TYR A 63 9.51 16.30 5.15
N ARG A 64 10.15 15.78 4.10
CA ARG A 64 11.46 16.25 3.64
C ARG A 64 11.43 17.75 3.30
N GLN A 65 10.41 18.18 2.56
CA GLN A 65 10.22 19.60 2.21
C GLN A 65 9.92 20.46 3.45
N ALA A 66 9.12 19.96 4.40
CA ALA A 66 8.82 20.64 5.65
C ALA A 66 10.08 20.83 6.51
N ILE A 67 10.92 19.77 6.62
CA ILE A 67 12.22 19.85 7.33
C ILE A 67 13.13 20.88 6.65
N GLY A 68 13.19 20.86 5.31
CA GLY A 68 13.94 21.85 4.53
C GLY A 68 13.45 23.27 4.77
N SER A 69 12.14 23.51 4.70
CA SER A 69 11.53 24.81 4.98
C SER A 69 11.80 25.29 6.40
N TYR A 70 11.79 24.38 7.39
CA TYR A 70 12.12 24.68 8.78
C TYR A 70 13.59 25.09 8.93
N TYR A 71 14.49 24.33 8.28
CA TYR A 71 15.93 24.59 8.30
C TYR A 71 16.26 25.91 7.62
N GLU A 72 15.79 26.12 6.38
CA GLU A 72 16.06 27.35 5.60
C GLU A 72 15.42 28.59 6.21
N GLY A 73 14.25 28.43 6.83
CA GLY A 73 13.53 29.50 7.51
C GLY A 73 14.07 29.85 8.88
N SER A 74 15.20 29.28 9.35
CA SER A 74 15.73 29.55 10.71
C SER A 74 16.06 31.03 10.90
N PRO A 75 15.55 31.66 11.98
CA PRO A 75 15.86 33.05 12.27
C PRO A 75 17.34 33.20 12.67
N SER A 76 17.86 34.44 12.58
CA SER A 76 19.20 34.80 13.03
C SER A 76 20.39 34.14 12.34
N GLY A 77 20.21 33.65 11.11
CA GLY A 77 21.30 33.11 10.28
C GLY A 77 21.87 31.75 10.73
N THR A 78 21.47 31.25 11.91
CA THR A 78 21.93 29.94 12.40
C THR A 78 20.94 28.87 11.95
N LYS A 79 21.29 28.10 10.93
CA LYS A 79 20.48 27.00 10.40
C LYS A 79 20.31 25.89 11.44
N GLN A 80 19.08 25.49 11.74
CA GLN A 80 18.78 24.45 12.72
C GLN A 80 17.69 23.52 12.23
N TYR A 81 17.90 22.22 12.47
CA TYR A 81 16.88 21.20 12.25
C TYR A 81 15.89 21.12 13.42
N PRO A 82 14.66 20.63 13.19
CA PRO A 82 13.67 20.45 14.25
C PRO A 82 14.09 19.34 15.23
N ARG A 83 13.70 19.48 16.49
CA ARG A 83 13.91 18.45 17.52
C ARG A 83 12.76 17.45 17.57
N LYS A 84 11.56 17.89 17.21
CA LYS A 84 10.34 17.07 17.19
C LYS A 84 9.59 17.30 15.89
N LEU A 85 8.85 16.30 15.44
CA LEU A 85 7.99 16.46 14.26
C LEU A 85 6.87 17.49 14.49
N SER A 86 6.45 17.71 15.74
CA SER A 86 5.49 18.76 16.10
C SER A 86 5.98 20.17 15.78
N ASP A 87 7.30 20.39 15.78
CA ASP A 87 7.90 21.69 15.48
C ASP A 87 7.67 22.10 14.02
N LEU A 88 7.39 21.11 13.13
CA LEU A 88 7.04 21.36 11.74
C LEU A 88 5.61 21.90 11.57
N ILE A 89 4.72 21.58 12.53
CA ILE A 89 3.36 22.13 12.53
C ILE A 89 3.35 23.51 13.18
N LEU A 90 4.08 23.68 14.26
CA LEU A 90 4.03 24.88 15.08
C LEU A 90 5.46 25.35 15.37
N ASP A 91 5.97 26.21 14.50
CA ASP A 91 7.29 26.81 14.69
C ASP A 91 7.19 28.02 15.60
N SER A 92 7.52 27.80 16.87
CA SER A 92 7.51 28.83 17.91
C SER A 92 8.72 29.80 17.88
N ARG A 93 9.63 29.63 16.93
CA ARG A 93 10.81 30.52 16.79
C ARG A 93 10.44 31.89 16.20
N PHE A 94 9.24 31.99 15.64
CA PHE A 94 8.74 33.23 15.05
C PHE A 94 7.65 33.86 15.91
N PRO A 95 7.58 35.20 15.99
CA PRO A 95 6.47 35.90 16.65
C PRO A 95 5.10 35.52 16.05
N ASN A 96 5.04 35.37 14.73
CA ASN A 96 3.90 34.82 14.03
C ASN A 96 4.16 33.33 13.78
N ILE A 97 3.28 32.48 14.30
CA ILE A 97 3.37 31.03 14.16
C ILE A 97 3.48 30.65 12.68
N LYS A 98 4.55 29.96 12.33
CA LYS A 98 4.78 29.45 10.97
C LYS A 98 4.48 27.96 10.93
N HIS A 99 3.76 27.55 9.89
CA HIS A 99 3.44 26.16 9.64
C HIS A 99 4.26 25.67 8.44
N HIS A 100 5.09 24.65 8.63
CA HIS A 100 5.85 23.99 7.58
C HIS A 100 5.14 22.73 7.06
N LEU A 101 4.27 22.16 7.91
CA LEU A 101 3.44 21.01 7.60
C LEU A 101 2.00 21.27 8.07
N ARG A 102 1.00 20.85 7.30
CA ARG A 102 -0.42 21.08 7.66
C ARG A 102 -0.88 20.24 8.85
N LYS A 103 -0.40 18.99 8.92
CA LYS A 103 -0.71 18.04 10.00
C LYS A 103 0.39 17.00 10.08
N LEU A 104 0.48 16.27 11.19
CA LEU A 104 1.29 15.07 11.26
C LEU A 104 0.57 13.95 10.52
N TYR A 105 1.26 13.39 9.53
CA TYR A 105 0.78 12.22 8.79
C TYR A 105 1.34 10.97 9.46
N SER A 106 0.53 9.93 9.55
CA SER A 106 0.98 8.59 9.96
C SER A 106 1.61 7.85 8.78
N ASP A 107 2.46 6.86 9.10
CA ASP A 107 3.03 5.97 8.08
C ASP A 107 1.93 5.07 7.49
N PRO A 108 1.66 5.14 6.17
CA PRO A 108 0.59 4.36 5.53
C PRO A 108 0.92 2.88 5.39
N VAL A 109 2.18 2.47 5.57
CA VAL A 109 2.63 1.09 5.37
C VAL A 109 2.65 0.32 6.68
N THR A 110 2.94 0.97 7.81
CA THR A 110 2.93 0.34 9.12
C THR A 110 1.53 0.38 9.75
N ARG A 111 1.19 -0.64 10.57
CA ARG A 111 -0.08 -0.66 11.32
C ARG A 111 -0.12 0.38 12.42
N GLU A 112 1.02 0.64 13.03
CA GLU A 112 1.17 1.59 14.15
C GLU A 112 1.21 3.04 13.64
N GLY A 113 1.49 3.24 12.37
CA GLY A 113 1.54 4.57 11.75
C GLY A 113 2.71 5.43 12.21
N GLU A 114 3.66 4.86 12.96
CA GLU A 114 4.81 5.57 13.48
C GLU A 114 5.97 5.64 12.49
N TRP A 115 6.57 6.82 12.39
CA TRP A 115 7.78 7.03 11.61
C TRP A 115 9.05 6.67 12.38
N GLY A 116 10.03 6.12 11.67
CA GLY A 116 11.40 6.12 12.10
C GLY A 116 12.02 7.50 11.84
N LEU A 117 12.83 7.99 12.78
CA LEU A 117 13.49 9.29 12.68
C LEU A 117 14.94 9.10 12.28
N VAL A 118 15.41 9.88 11.31
CA VAL A 118 16.84 10.00 11.00
C VAL A 118 17.35 11.22 11.78
N LEU A 119 18.23 10.95 12.74
CA LEU A 119 18.74 11.96 13.65
C LEU A 119 20.20 12.31 13.34
N GLU A 120 20.53 13.58 13.46
CA GLU A 120 21.89 14.11 13.48
C GLU A 120 22.01 15.09 14.64
N GLN A 121 22.91 14.82 15.58
CA GLN A 121 23.10 15.63 16.80
C GLN A 121 21.78 15.91 17.55
N ASP A 122 20.97 14.88 17.80
CA ASP A 122 19.64 14.96 18.42
C ASP A 122 18.60 15.82 17.68
N LYS A 123 18.82 16.08 16.40
CA LYS A 123 17.89 16.82 15.54
C LYS A 123 17.42 15.95 14.37
N ILE A 124 16.20 16.16 13.95
CA ILE A 124 15.56 15.37 12.91
C ILE A 124 15.97 15.94 11.53
N ILE A 125 16.77 15.17 10.78
CA ILE A 125 17.16 15.51 9.40
C ILE A 125 16.28 14.82 8.36
N GLY A 126 15.53 13.79 8.77
CA GLY A 126 14.67 13.02 7.88
C GLY A 126 13.81 12.02 8.61
N ILE A 127 12.97 11.32 7.86
CA ILE A 127 12.11 10.24 8.35
C ILE A 127 12.23 9.02 7.45
N TYR A 128 11.80 7.85 7.94
CA TYR A 128 11.68 6.61 7.17
C TYR A 128 10.55 5.75 7.71
N SER A 129 10.03 4.83 6.89
CA SER A 129 9.03 3.86 7.34
C SER A 129 9.71 2.75 8.17
N LYS A 130 9.09 2.33 9.26
CA LYS A 130 9.57 1.18 10.06
C LYS A 130 9.18 -0.17 9.46
N SER A 131 8.59 -0.20 8.27
CA SER A 131 8.12 -1.42 7.62
C SER A 131 9.25 -2.22 6.99
N SER A 132 9.34 -3.51 7.31
CA SER A 132 10.25 -4.49 6.69
C SER A 132 9.68 -5.13 5.41
N LEU A 133 8.52 -4.68 4.93
CA LEU A 133 7.95 -5.19 3.69
C LEU A 133 8.80 -4.77 2.48
N LYS A 134 8.80 -5.63 1.45
CA LYS A 134 9.51 -5.35 0.20
C LYS A 134 8.76 -4.31 -0.63
N PRO A 135 9.45 -3.26 -1.13
CA PRO A 135 8.88 -2.32 -2.07
C PRO A 135 8.54 -2.99 -3.41
N ILE A 136 7.41 -2.57 -4.00
CA ILE A 136 7.05 -2.97 -5.36
C ILE A 136 7.89 -2.17 -6.36
N LYS A 137 7.98 -0.85 -6.18
CA LYS A 137 8.82 0.03 -6.98
C LYS A 137 10.29 -0.09 -6.58
N ARG A 138 11.14 -0.53 -7.52
CA ARG A 138 12.57 -0.76 -7.27
C ARG A 138 13.49 0.09 -8.10
N LYS A 139 12.97 0.78 -9.11
CA LYS A 139 13.73 1.57 -10.10
C LYS A 139 12.95 2.81 -10.51
N GLU A 140 13.60 3.67 -11.26
CA GLU A 140 13.00 4.88 -11.84
C GLU A 140 12.49 5.87 -10.78
N PHE A 141 13.28 6.06 -9.74
CA PHE A 141 13.01 7.14 -8.80
C PHE A 141 13.56 8.47 -9.35
N PRO A 142 12.83 9.57 -9.19
CA PRO A 142 13.37 10.90 -9.43
C PRO A 142 14.67 11.13 -8.64
N LEU A 143 15.59 11.93 -9.19
CA LEU A 143 16.90 12.18 -8.58
C LEU A 143 16.84 12.65 -7.12
N GLN A 144 15.74 13.32 -6.77
CA GLN A 144 15.48 13.79 -5.42
C GLN A 144 15.38 12.69 -4.35
N TYR A 145 15.16 11.42 -4.74
CA TYR A 145 15.04 10.28 -3.83
C TYR A 145 16.35 9.49 -3.70
N GLY A 146 17.43 9.91 -4.42
CA GLY A 146 18.76 9.36 -4.25
C GLY A 146 18.81 7.83 -4.28
N ASP A 147 19.16 7.23 -3.14
CA ASP A 147 19.48 5.81 -2.99
C ASP A 147 18.28 4.85 -2.85
N PHE A 148 17.07 5.24 -3.27
CA PHE A 148 15.91 4.33 -3.20
C PHE A 148 15.96 3.18 -4.21
N ASN A 149 16.87 3.25 -5.18
CA ASN A 149 17.07 2.19 -6.17
C ASN A 149 17.64 0.94 -5.51
N GLY A 150 16.93 -0.19 -5.68
CA GLY A 150 17.37 -1.48 -5.15
C GLY A 150 17.17 -1.69 -3.65
N ALA A 151 16.43 -0.82 -2.98
CA ALA A 151 16.02 -0.99 -1.59
C ALA A 151 15.36 -2.36 -1.37
N LYS A 152 15.70 -3.02 -0.29
CA LYS A 152 15.15 -4.34 0.06
C LYS A 152 13.87 -4.21 0.86
N GLU A 153 13.75 -3.16 1.66
CA GLU A 153 12.64 -2.88 2.57
C GLU A 153 12.22 -1.42 2.49
N TYR A 154 11.00 -1.08 2.93
CA TYR A 154 10.58 0.32 3.01
C TYR A 154 11.39 1.11 4.04
N SER A 155 11.98 0.45 5.03
CA SER A 155 12.89 1.05 6.01
C SER A 155 14.18 1.61 5.39
N ASP A 156 14.54 1.16 4.20
CA ASP A 156 15.68 1.70 3.44
C ASP A 156 15.36 3.05 2.79
N TRP A 157 14.08 3.39 2.62
CA TRP A 157 13.65 4.65 2.02
C TRP A 157 13.71 5.78 3.03
N LYS A 158 14.87 6.44 3.10
CA LYS A 158 15.11 7.54 4.01
C LYS A 158 14.86 8.87 3.32
N PHE A 159 13.83 9.58 3.75
CA PHE A 159 13.46 10.91 3.25
C PHE A 159 14.26 11.97 4.01
N ILE A 160 15.51 12.18 3.61
CA ILE A 160 16.45 13.10 4.26
C ILE A 160 16.45 14.43 3.51
N TYR A 161 16.44 15.51 4.24
CA TYR A 161 16.74 16.83 3.69
C TYR A 161 18.24 17.10 3.80
N THR A 162 18.86 17.43 2.67
CA THR A 162 20.24 17.90 2.59
C THR A 162 20.24 19.33 2.05
N PRO A 163 20.94 20.29 2.68
CA PRO A 163 21.02 21.66 2.17
C PRO A 163 21.51 21.69 0.72
N GLY A 164 20.79 22.43 -0.14
CA GLY A 164 21.08 22.50 -1.57
C GLY A 164 20.46 21.39 -2.44
N SER A 165 19.59 20.52 -1.88
CA SER A 165 18.94 19.42 -2.60
C SER A 165 17.49 19.69 -3.03
N LEU A 166 17.04 20.96 -3.03
CA LEU A 166 15.72 21.38 -3.52
C LEU A 166 15.79 21.80 -4.97
#